data_91a2ed1a237665422d7af304f4fce6c9
#
_entry.id   91a2ed1a237665422d7af304f4fce6c9
#
_cell.length_a   1.000
_cell.length_b   1.000
_cell.length_c   1.000
_cell.angle_alpha   90.00
_cell.angle_beta   90.00
_cell.angle_gamma   90.00
#
_symmetry.space_group_name_H-M   'P 1'
#
loop_
_entity.id
_entity.type
_entity.pdbx_description
1 polymer ?
#
loop_
_entity_poly.entity_id
_entity_poly.type
_entity_poly.pdbx_seq_one_letter_code
_entity_poly.pdbx_strand_id
1 'polypeptide(L)'
;MDKMDLKKYGITGVTEIVYNPSYDELFREETKKGLRGYEKGQLTETGAVNVMTGVYTGRSPKDKFFVMDETTKDTIWWTSDEYKNDNKPVTKKAWKELKKIAVEELSGKKLFVVDTFCGANENTRLKIRFIMEVAWQAHFVKNMFIRPTDEELENYGEPDFVVLNASKAKVKNYKELGLNSETAVVFNLTEKMQVIINTWYGGEMKKGMFSMMNYYL
;
A
#
# COMPACT_ATOMS: atom_id res chain seq x y z
N MET A 1 22.04 -1.07 -12.32
CA MET A 1 20.60 -1.24 -12.04
C MET A 1 19.85 -0.25 -12.90
N ASP A 2 19.10 -0.72 -13.87
CA ASP A 2 18.19 0.16 -14.62
C ASP A 2 17.25 0.83 -13.62
N LYS A 3 17.11 2.15 -13.77
CA LYS A 3 16.21 2.92 -12.88
C LYS A 3 14.84 2.27 -12.96
N MET A 4 14.34 1.75 -11.83
CA MET A 4 13.01 1.17 -11.73
C MET A 4 11.99 2.12 -12.37
N ASP A 5 11.29 1.64 -13.39
CA ASP A 5 10.31 2.47 -14.11
C ASP A 5 8.95 2.41 -13.41
N LEU A 6 8.63 3.45 -12.64
CA LEU A 6 7.33 3.60 -12.01
C LEU A 6 6.27 4.19 -12.95
N LYS A 7 6.65 4.62 -14.16
CA LYS A 7 5.71 5.15 -15.16
C LYS A 7 4.66 4.14 -15.59
N LYS A 8 5.00 2.85 -15.57
CA LYS A 8 4.04 1.77 -15.83
C LYS A 8 2.85 1.75 -14.85
N TYR A 9 3.01 2.31 -13.65
CA TYR A 9 1.93 2.50 -12.68
C TYR A 9 1.27 3.87 -12.80
N GLY A 10 1.73 4.72 -13.73
CA GLY A 10 1.29 6.11 -13.92
C GLY A 10 2.06 7.15 -13.09
N ILE A 11 2.98 6.72 -12.23
CA ILE A 11 3.76 7.62 -11.35
C ILE A 11 4.88 8.26 -12.17
N THR A 12 4.94 9.61 -12.19
CA THR A 12 5.90 10.36 -13.02
C THR A 12 6.65 11.40 -12.18
N GLY A 13 7.77 11.91 -12.71
CA GLY A 13 8.53 12.99 -12.10
C GLY A 13 9.17 12.63 -10.75
N VAL A 14 9.35 11.35 -10.45
CA VAL A 14 9.96 10.90 -9.19
C VAL A 14 11.37 11.45 -9.08
N THR A 15 11.66 12.12 -7.97
CA THR A 15 12.96 12.80 -7.73
C THR A 15 14.03 11.82 -7.25
N GLU A 16 13.65 10.80 -6.48
CA GLU A 16 14.53 9.76 -5.95
C GLU A 16 13.73 8.49 -5.65
N ILE A 17 14.30 7.34 -5.93
CA ILE A 17 13.78 6.04 -5.51
C ILE A 17 14.76 5.41 -4.53
N VAL A 18 14.30 5.18 -3.30
CA VAL A 18 15.01 4.40 -2.30
C VAL A 18 14.48 2.97 -2.37
N TYR A 19 15.24 2.10 -3.03
CA TYR A 19 14.81 0.74 -3.31
C TYR A 19 15.32 -0.24 -2.25
N ASN A 20 14.43 -0.99 -1.66
CA ASN A 20 14.71 -1.99 -0.62
C ASN A 20 15.75 -1.53 0.42
N PRO A 21 15.55 -0.36 1.04
CA PRO A 21 16.54 0.23 1.94
C PRO A 21 16.90 -0.70 3.09
N SER A 22 18.15 -0.60 3.55
CA SER A 22 18.61 -1.25 4.78
C SER A 22 17.88 -0.68 6.01
N TYR A 23 17.94 -1.37 7.15
CA TYR A 23 17.38 -0.84 8.39
C TYR A 23 18.06 0.46 8.84
N ASP A 24 19.36 0.58 8.61
CA ASP A 24 20.11 1.81 8.93
C ASP A 24 19.70 2.99 8.05
N GLU A 25 19.42 2.75 6.77
CA GLU A 25 18.89 3.78 5.86
C GLU A 25 17.49 4.20 6.28
N LEU A 26 16.61 3.24 6.59
CA LEU A 26 15.25 3.53 7.07
C LEU A 26 15.29 4.32 8.38
N PHE A 27 16.12 3.90 9.33
CA PHE A 27 16.30 4.61 10.60
C PHE A 27 16.72 6.06 10.38
N ARG A 28 17.71 6.32 9.50
CA ARG A 28 18.15 7.69 9.16
C ARG A 28 17.05 8.49 8.49
N GLU A 29 16.30 7.88 7.56
CA GLU A 29 15.23 8.55 6.83
C GLU A 29 14.03 8.89 7.72
N GLU A 30 13.62 8.00 8.61
CA GLU A 30 12.43 8.20 9.47
C GLU A 30 12.68 9.09 10.69
N THR A 31 13.96 9.32 11.07
CA THR A 31 14.34 10.15 12.21
C THR A 31 15.07 11.45 11.82
N LYS A 32 15.29 11.69 10.53
CA LYS A 32 16.04 12.85 10.05
C LYS A 32 15.39 14.18 10.47
N LYS A 33 16.22 15.21 10.62
CA LYS A 33 15.75 16.57 10.90
C LYS A 33 14.88 17.11 9.74
N GLY A 34 13.86 17.86 10.09
CA GLY A 34 12.97 18.52 9.11
C GLY A 34 11.70 17.74 8.78
N LEU A 35 11.57 16.48 9.15
CA LEU A 35 10.32 15.75 9.05
C LEU A 35 9.26 16.36 9.98
N ARG A 36 8.02 16.42 9.51
CA ARG A 36 6.89 17.03 10.22
C ARG A 36 5.70 16.08 10.29
N GLY A 37 4.83 16.32 11.27
CA GLY A 37 3.58 15.56 11.41
C GLY A 37 3.83 14.07 11.55
N TYR A 38 3.02 13.30 10.88
CA TYR A 38 3.03 11.83 10.96
C TYR A 38 4.19 11.16 10.19
N GLU A 39 4.99 11.91 9.43
CA GLU A 39 6.20 11.37 8.80
C GLU A 39 7.35 11.17 9.80
N LYS A 40 7.33 11.94 10.90
CA LYS A 40 8.41 11.98 11.86
C LYS A 40 8.38 10.78 12.80
N GLY A 41 9.40 9.96 12.72
CA GLY A 41 9.72 8.99 13.76
C GLY A 41 10.42 9.66 14.94
N GLN A 42 10.04 9.31 16.15
CA GLN A 42 10.65 9.79 17.39
C GLN A 42 11.50 8.69 18.01
N LEU A 43 12.80 8.96 18.17
CA LEU A 43 13.69 8.02 18.82
C LEU A 43 13.35 7.97 20.32
N THR A 44 13.16 6.76 20.83
CA THR A 44 12.94 6.49 22.25
C THR A 44 14.28 6.32 22.97
N GLU A 45 14.28 6.39 24.29
CA GLU A 45 15.47 6.13 25.13
C GLU A 45 16.06 4.74 24.93
N THR A 46 15.23 3.77 24.53
CA THR A 46 15.64 2.39 24.26
C THR A 46 16.15 2.17 22.83
N GLY A 47 16.21 3.22 22.00
CA GLY A 47 16.66 3.15 20.62
C GLY A 47 15.60 2.70 19.62
N ALA A 48 14.36 2.50 20.04
CA ALA A 48 13.24 2.24 19.13
C ALA A 48 12.71 3.53 18.49
N VAL A 49 12.05 3.40 17.35
CA VAL A 49 11.38 4.52 16.68
C VAL A 49 9.88 4.46 16.95
N ASN A 50 9.37 5.48 17.61
CA ASN A 50 7.94 5.67 17.85
C ASN A 50 7.33 6.51 16.72
N VAL A 51 6.21 6.08 16.17
CA VAL A 51 5.52 6.74 15.05
C VAL A 51 4.05 6.99 15.38
N MET A 52 3.50 8.05 14.79
CA MET A 52 2.10 8.40 14.93
C MET A 52 1.34 8.03 13.65
N THR A 53 0.22 7.35 13.80
CA THR A 53 -0.63 6.91 12.69
C THR A 53 -1.85 7.82 12.44
N GLY A 54 -1.84 9.01 13.03
CA GLY A 54 -2.93 9.98 12.90
C GLY A 54 -4.19 9.54 13.64
N VAL A 55 -5.34 9.86 13.06
CA VAL A 55 -6.65 9.51 13.63
C VAL A 55 -6.97 8.02 13.56
N TYR A 56 -6.29 7.28 12.70
CA TYR A 56 -6.47 5.84 12.54
C TYR A 56 -5.44 5.08 13.38
N THR A 57 -5.85 4.58 14.53
CA THR A 57 -5.04 3.73 15.42
C THR A 57 -5.24 2.24 15.16
N GLY A 58 -6.00 1.91 14.14
CA GLY A 58 -6.32 0.56 13.67
C GLY A 58 -6.77 0.60 12.21
N ARG A 59 -7.06 -0.58 11.66
CA ARG A 59 -7.65 -0.69 10.32
C ARG A 59 -9.05 -0.08 10.29
N SER A 60 -9.46 0.39 9.11
CA SER A 60 -10.78 0.95 8.87
C SER A 60 -11.61 0.05 7.94
N PRO A 61 -12.30 -0.99 8.46
CA PRO A 61 -13.14 -1.87 7.64
C PRO A 61 -14.25 -1.14 6.91
N LYS A 62 -14.72 -0.02 7.46
CA LYS A 62 -15.75 0.82 6.84
C LYS A 62 -15.27 1.47 5.53
N ASP A 63 -13.96 1.66 5.37
CA ASP A 63 -13.34 2.30 4.22
C ASP A 63 -12.65 1.29 3.27
N LYS A 64 -12.87 -0.01 3.50
CA LYS A 64 -12.37 -1.10 2.66
C LYS A 64 -13.37 -1.43 1.55
N PHE A 65 -12.86 -1.53 0.30
CA PHE A 65 -13.66 -1.81 -0.89
C PHE A 65 -12.90 -2.72 -1.86
N PHE A 66 -13.67 -3.45 -2.68
CA PHE A 66 -13.15 -4.23 -3.81
C PHE A 66 -13.81 -3.74 -5.10
N VAL A 67 -13.03 -3.68 -6.18
CA VAL A 67 -13.59 -3.37 -7.49
C VAL A 67 -14.49 -4.52 -7.96
N MET A 68 -15.75 -4.20 -8.25
CA MET A 68 -16.66 -5.16 -8.86
C MET A 68 -16.52 -5.05 -10.38
N ASP A 69 -16.06 -6.13 -10.99
CA ASP A 69 -15.92 -6.26 -12.43
C ASP A 69 -16.32 -7.65 -12.90
N GLU A 70 -16.11 -7.97 -14.16
CA GLU A 70 -16.52 -9.26 -14.75
C GLU A 70 -15.84 -10.46 -14.07
N THR A 71 -14.64 -10.28 -13.53
CA THR A 71 -13.90 -11.34 -12.83
C THR A 71 -14.39 -11.52 -11.40
N THR A 72 -14.66 -10.42 -10.69
CA THR A 72 -14.89 -10.44 -9.25
C THR A 72 -16.37 -10.54 -8.86
N LYS A 73 -17.29 -10.18 -9.76
CA LYS A 73 -18.75 -10.15 -9.47
C LYS A 73 -19.29 -11.47 -8.93
N ASP A 74 -18.78 -12.59 -9.43
CA ASP A 74 -19.24 -13.93 -9.09
C ASP A 74 -18.27 -14.73 -8.19
N THR A 75 -17.09 -14.15 -7.87
CA THR A 75 -16.04 -14.82 -7.08
C THR A 75 -15.83 -14.23 -5.69
N ILE A 76 -16.34 -13.05 -5.43
CA ILE A 76 -16.31 -12.43 -4.11
C ILE A 76 -17.67 -12.63 -3.42
N TRP A 77 -17.62 -13.03 -2.16
CA TRP A 77 -18.82 -13.00 -1.32
C TRP A 77 -19.09 -11.56 -0.87
N TRP A 78 -19.90 -10.87 -1.64
CA TRP A 78 -20.25 -9.47 -1.40
C TRP A 78 -21.12 -9.29 -0.17
N THR A 79 -20.96 -8.16 0.52
CA THR A 79 -21.87 -7.77 1.60
C THR A 79 -23.29 -7.59 1.05
N SER A 80 -24.29 -8.06 1.80
CA SER A 80 -25.70 -7.92 1.49
C SER A 80 -26.50 -7.60 2.76
N ASP A 81 -27.79 -7.38 2.63
CA ASP A 81 -28.65 -7.19 3.79
C ASP A 81 -28.78 -8.46 4.65
N GLU A 82 -28.74 -9.62 4.01
CA GLU A 82 -28.80 -10.93 4.66
C GLU A 82 -27.45 -11.32 5.28
N TYR A 83 -26.33 -11.03 4.60
CA TYR A 83 -25.00 -11.42 5.04
C TYR A 83 -24.07 -10.22 5.11
N LYS A 84 -23.96 -9.60 6.28
CA LYS A 84 -23.06 -8.47 6.51
C LYS A 84 -21.59 -8.92 6.59
N ASN A 85 -20.75 -8.32 5.77
CA ASN A 85 -19.30 -8.49 5.80
C ASN A 85 -18.62 -7.21 5.30
N ASP A 86 -17.27 -7.20 5.23
CA ASP A 86 -16.48 -6.04 4.82
C ASP A 86 -16.16 -6.02 3.32
N ASN A 87 -16.72 -6.93 2.50
CA ASN A 87 -16.48 -6.97 1.06
C ASN A 87 -17.48 -6.06 0.33
N LYS A 88 -17.24 -4.76 0.42
CA LYS A 88 -18.09 -3.75 -0.23
C LYS A 88 -17.61 -3.51 -1.65
N PRO A 89 -18.54 -3.46 -2.63
CA PRO A 89 -18.18 -3.18 -4.01
C PRO A 89 -17.89 -1.70 -4.25
N VAL A 90 -17.00 -1.44 -5.20
CA VAL A 90 -16.78 -0.13 -5.81
C VAL A 90 -16.73 -0.28 -7.33
N THR A 91 -17.18 0.74 -8.07
CA THR A 91 -17.22 0.70 -9.53
C THR A 91 -15.83 0.85 -10.15
N LYS A 92 -15.66 0.36 -11.39
CA LYS A 92 -14.46 0.62 -12.20
C LYS A 92 -14.18 2.11 -12.39
N LYS A 93 -15.23 2.94 -12.47
CA LYS A 93 -15.09 4.41 -12.56
C LYS A 93 -14.49 5.00 -11.30
N ALA A 94 -15.01 4.61 -10.14
CA ALA A 94 -14.46 5.03 -8.85
C ALA A 94 -13.01 4.55 -8.66
N TRP A 95 -12.71 3.31 -9.04
CA TRP A 95 -11.33 2.79 -9.03
C TRP A 95 -10.36 3.66 -9.83
N LYS A 96 -10.72 4.03 -11.06
CA LYS A 96 -9.88 4.90 -11.91
C LYS A 96 -9.58 6.24 -11.22
N GLU A 97 -10.57 6.84 -10.57
CA GLU A 97 -10.40 8.10 -9.86
C GLU A 97 -9.50 7.93 -8.61
N LEU A 98 -9.71 6.87 -7.83
CA LEU A 98 -8.90 6.58 -6.64
C LEU A 98 -7.46 6.27 -7.00
N LYS A 99 -7.23 5.49 -8.05
CA LYS A 99 -5.88 5.23 -8.57
C LYS A 99 -5.21 6.52 -9.04
N LYS A 100 -5.95 7.40 -9.73
CA LYS A 100 -5.45 8.71 -10.15
C LYS A 100 -5.03 9.58 -8.96
N ILE A 101 -5.87 9.68 -7.92
CA ILE A 101 -5.53 10.42 -6.69
C ILE A 101 -4.22 9.88 -6.06
N ALA A 102 -4.07 8.56 -5.96
CA ALA A 102 -2.85 7.96 -5.40
C ALA A 102 -1.62 8.21 -6.27
N VAL A 103 -1.76 8.11 -7.59
CA VAL A 103 -0.69 8.36 -8.55
C VAL A 103 -0.25 9.82 -8.53
N GLU A 104 -1.19 10.76 -8.48
CA GLU A 104 -0.91 12.19 -8.37
C GLU A 104 -0.18 12.52 -7.06
N GLU A 105 -0.60 11.92 -5.93
CA GLU A 105 0.07 12.10 -4.64
C GLU A 105 1.51 11.59 -4.67
N LEU A 106 1.77 10.44 -5.27
CA LEU A 106 3.09 9.82 -5.32
C LEU A 106 4.02 10.43 -6.39
N SER A 107 3.48 11.13 -7.38
CA SER A 107 4.27 11.74 -8.46
C SER A 107 5.06 12.96 -7.97
N GLY A 108 6.24 13.19 -8.58
CA GLY A 108 7.09 14.34 -8.30
C GLY A 108 7.84 14.29 -6.95
N LYS A 109 7.86 13.15 -6.28
CA LYS A 109 8.40 13.00 -4.93
C LYS A 109 9.55 12.00 -4.85
N LYS A 110 10.25 12.02 -3.71
CA LYS A 110 11.10 10.91 -3.26
C LYS A 110 10.19 9.79 -2.77
N LEU A 111 10.41 8.57 -3.26
CA LEU A 111 9.62 7.40 -2.93
C LEU A 111 10.48 6.27 -2.37
N PHE A 112 9.88 5.51 -1.45
CA PHE A 112 10.41 4.23 -0.99
C PHE A 112 9.68 3.12 -1.73
N VAL A 113 10.44 2.22 -2.33
CA VAL A 113 9.93 1.04 -3.02
C VAL A 113 10.49 -0.19 -2.34
N VAL A 114 9.60 -1.04 -1.81
CA VAL A 114 9.99 -2.25 -1.08
C VAL A 114 9.38 -3.46 -1.77
N ASP A 115 10.23 -4.28 -2.35
CA ASP A 115 9.89 -5.57 -2.93
C ASP A 115 10.03 -6.65 -1.86
N THR A 116 9.02 -7.51 -1.75
CA THR A 116 8.90 -8.53 -0.70
C THR A 116 8.26 -9.79 -1.26
N PHE A 117 8.25 -10.85 -0.46
CA PHE A 117 7.42 -12.02 -0.71
C PHE A 117 6.32 -12.15 0.34
N CYS A 118 5.18 -12.69 -0.10
CA CYS A 118 4.07 -13.08 0.75
C CYS A 118 3.74 -14.56 0.52
N GLY A 119 3.71 -15.34 1.59
CA GLY A 119 3.56 -16.80 1.55
C GLY A 119 4.86 -17.51 1.93
N ALA A 120 4.76 -18.51 2.83
CA ALA A 120 5.93 -19.23 3.37
C ALA A 120 6.52 -20.24 2.37
N ASN A 121 5.69 -20.82 1.50
CA ASN A 121 6.13 -21.79 0.51
C ASN A 121 6.74 -21.06 -0.70
N GLU A 122 8.02 -21.29 -0.94
CA GLU A 122 8.79 -20.66 -2.02
C GLU A 122 8.22 -20.92 -3.42
N ASN A 123 7.55 -22.05 -3.63
CA ASN A 123 6.97 -22.41 -4.91
C ASN A 123 5.65 -21.70 -5.21
N THR A 124 4.98 -21.15 -4.17
CA THR A 124 3.65 -20.54 -4.30
C THR A 124 3.58 -19.12 -3.74
N ARG A 125 4.67 -18.63 -3.12
CA ARG A 125 4.72 -17.26 -2.61
C ARG A 125 4.58 -16.24 -3.73
N LEU A 126 3.93 -15.12 -3.43
CA LEU A 126 3.72 -14.04 -4.36
C LEU A 126 4.70 -12.89 -4.11
N LYS A 127 5.12 -12.25 -5.19
CA LYS A 127 5.96 -11.05 -5.22
C LYS A 127 5.11 -9.81 -5.04
N ILE A 128 5.38 -9.03 -4.00
CA ILE A 128 4.61 -7.82 -3.69
C ILE A 128 5.52 -6.61 -3.73
N ARG A 129 5.14 -5.60 -4.51
CA ARG A 129 5.80 -4.29 -4.55
C ARG A 129 4.98 -3.25 -3.79
N PHE A 130 5.58 -2.67 -2.77
CA PHE A 130 5.01 -1.55 -2.03
C PHE A 130 5.66 -0.25 -2.47
N ILE A 131 4.85 0.77 -2.78
CA ILE A 131 5.31 2.10 -3.20
C ILE A 131 4.70 3.13 -2.26
N MET A 132 5.54 3.93 -1.61
CA MET A 132 5.12 4.89 -0.59
C MET A 132 6.10 6.05 -0.46
N GLU A 133 5.66 7.16 0.12
CA GLU A 133 6.52 8.35 0.38
C GLU A 133 7.01 8.45 1.82
N VAL A 134 6.61 7.55 2.71
CA VAL A 134 6.90 7.61 4.14
C VAL A 134 7.85 6.50 4.56
N ALA A 135 9.02 6.87 5.08
CA ALA A 135 10.08 5.92 5.43
C ALA A 135 9.67 4.87 6.47
N TRP A 136 8.99 5.28 7.54
CA TRP A 136 8.59 4.32 8.57
C TRP A 136 7.48 3.34 8.09
N GLN A 137 6.70 3.70 7.08
CA GLN A 137 5.79 2.75 6.43
C GLN A 137 6.57 1.69 5.63
N ALA A 138 7.66 2.08 4.98
CA ALA A 138 8.57 1.13 4.34
C ALA A 138 9.25 0.22 5.37
N HIS A 139 9.63 0.77 6.53
CA HIS A 139 10.16 -0.01 7.65
C HIS A 139 9.14 -1.03 8.17
N PHE A 140 7.88 -0.62 8.35
CA PHE A 140 6.79 -1.52 8.72
C PHE A 140 6.65 -2.69 7.73
N VAL A 141 6.63 -2.40 6.43
CA VAL A 141 6.55 -3.43 5.38
C VAL A 141 7.75 -4.39 5.46
N LYS A 142 8.96 -3.86 5.58
CA LYS A 142 10.19 -4.67 5.70
C LYS A 142 10.15 -5.63 6.91
N ASN A 143 9.47 -5.23 8.00
CA ASN A 143 9.29 -6.07 9.17
C ASN A 143 8.17 -7.12 9.02
N MET A 144 7.14 -6.82 8.21
CA MET A 144 5.92 -7.63 8.15
C MET A 144 5.93 -8.71 7.08
N PHE A 145 6.80 -8.59 6.07
CA PHE A 145 6.85 -9.48 4.91
C PHE A 145 8.18 -10.23 4.83
N ILE A 146 8.22 -11.29 4.03
CA ILE A 146 9.44 -12.05 3.78
C ILE A 146 10.37 -11.17 2.93
N ARG A 147 11.55 -10.92 3.45
CA ARG A 147 12.59 -10.11 2.79
C ARG A 147 13.33 -10.96 1.76
N PRO A 148 13.38 -10.51 0.51
CA PRO A 148 14.25 -11.14 -0.48
C PRO A 148 15.73 -11.01 -0.08
N THR A 149 16.54 -11.99 -0.48
CA THR A 149 18.00 -11.88 -0.48
C THR A 149 18.45 -10.93 -1.59
N ASP A 150 19.72 -10.51 -1.58
CA ASP A 150 20.26 -9.65 -2.64
C ASP A 150 20.19 -10.34 -4.02
N GLU A 151 20.46 -11.65 -4.09
CA GLU A 151 20.34 -12.45 -5.32
C GLU A 151 18.88 -12.52 -5.82
N GLU A 152 17.93 -12.67 -4.92
CA GLU A 152 16.49 -12.66 -5.26
C GLU A 152 16.05 -11.28 -5.73
N LEU A 153 16.60 -10.20 -5.17
CA LEU A 153 16.31 -8.84 -5.64
C LEU A 153 16.87 -8.56 -7.04
N GLU A 154 18.07 -9.07 -7.36
CA GLU A 154 18.63 -8.97 -8.71
C GLU A 154 17.75 -9.66 -9.76
N ASN A 155 17.11 -10.74 -9.38
CA ASN A 155 16.25 -11.56 -10.24
C ASN A 155 14.74 -11.38 -9.95
N TYR A 156 14.36 -10.34 -9.21
CA TYR A 156 12.97 -10.17 -8.74
C TYR A 156 11.96 -10.06 -9.88
N GLY A 157 12.28 -9.29 -10.91
CA GLY A 157 11.42 -9.10 -12.08
C GLY A 157 10.14 -8.32 -11.75
N GLU A 158 9.04 -8.69 -12.41
CA GLU A 158 7.74 -8.05 -12.18
C GLU A 158 7.08 -8.60 -10.90
N PRO A 159 6.46 -7.72 -10.09
CA PRO A 159 5.68 -8.15 -8.95
C PRO A 159 4.36 -8.78 -9.40
N ASP A 160 3.85 -9.72 -8.61
CA ASP A 160 2.52 -10.30 -8.80
C ASP A 160 1.42 -9.33 -8.33
N PHE A 161 1.73 -8.48 -7.35
CA PHE A 161 0.79 -7.51 -6.79
C PHE A 161 1.50 -6.21 -6.41
N VAL A 162 0.81 -5.07 -6.58
CA VAL A 162 1.35 -3.74 -6.30
C VAL A 162 0.49 -3.00 -5.30
N VAL A 163 1.11 -2.34 -4.33
CA VAL A 163 0.45 -1.48 -3.35
C VAL A 163 0.92 -0.04 -3.53
N LEU A 164 -0.01 0.86 -3.82
CA LEU A 164 0.20 2.30 -3.82
C LEU A 164 -0.31 2.88 -2.51
N ASN A 165 0.60 3.29 -1.63
CA ASN A 165 0.24 3.89 -0.36
C ASN A 165 0.38 5.42 -0.40
N ALA A 166 -0.76 6.08 -0.57
CA ALA A 166 -0.90 7.54 -0.65
C ALA A 166 -1.55 8.09 0.65
N SER A 167 -0.91 7.84 1.80
CA SER A 167 -1.45 8.21 3.13
C SER A 167 -1.80 9.69 3.27
N LYS A 168 -1.11 10.59 2.56
CA LYS A 168 -1.31 12.04 2.65
C LYS A 168 -2.46 12.54 1.78
N ALA A 169 -2.87 11.77 0.77
CA ALA A 169 -3.98 12.13 -0.10
C ALA A 169 -5.33 11.98 0.61
N LYS A 170 -6.36 12.62 0.05
CA LYS A 170 -7.76 12.53 0.52
C LYS A 170 -8.72 12.42 -0.65
N VAL A 171 -9.77 11.65 -0.48
CA VAL A 171 -10.86 11.54 -1.47
C VAL A 171 -11.92 12.60 -1.18
N LYS A 172 -11.77 13.78 -1.73
CA LYS A 172 -12.70 14.91 -1.45
C LYS A 172 -14.13 14.65 -1.93
N ASN A 173 -14.27 13.99 -3.07
CA ASN A 173 -15.54 13.64 -3.69
C ASN A 173 -16.04 12.23 -3.34
N TYR A 174 -15.72 11.76 -2.14
CA TYR A 174 -16.00 10.38 -1.72
C TYR A 174 -17.47 9.97 -1.82
N LYS A 175 -18.39 10.90 -1.55
CA LYS A 175 -19.86 10.64 -1.66
C LYS A 175 -20.28 10.32 -3.09
N GLU A 176 -19.73 11.04 -4.07
CA GLU A 176 -20.01 10.82 -5.49
C GLU A 176 -19.47 9.47 -6.00
N LEU A 177 -18.39 8.98 -5.35
CA LEU A 177 -17.78 7.69 -5.65
C LEU A 177 -18.41 6.52 -4.87
N GLY A 178 -19.41 6.78 -4.02
CA GLY A 178 -20.07 5.75 -3.20
C GLY A 178 -19.22 5.25 -2.03
N LEU A 179 -18.27 6.05 -1.56
CA LEU A 179 -17.39 5.70 -0.45
C LEU A 179 -17.95 6.19 0.90
N ASN A 180 -17.43 5.62 1.98
CA ASN A 180 -17.85 5.95 3.33
C ASN A 180 -17.30 7.28 3.85
N SER A 181 -16.06 7.62 3.48
CA SER A 181 -15.35 8.82 3.95
C SER A 181 -14.28 9.27 2.94
N GLU A 182 -13.51 10.31 3.30
CA GLU A 182 -12.32 10.74 2.54
C GLU A 182 -11.19 9.70 2.52
N THR A 183 -11.33 8.62 3.31
CA THR A 183 -10.39 7.50 3.38
C THR A 183 -10.84 6.36 2.49
N ALA A 184 -9.90 5.72 1.80
CA ALA A 184 -10.20 4.57 0.96
C ALA A 184 -9.05 3.55 1.00
N VAL A 185 -9.41 2.29 1.21
CA VAL A 185 -8.52 1.13 1.07
C VAL A 185 -9.17 0.21 0.05
N VAL A 186 -8.68 0.26 -1.17
CA VAL A 186 -9.38 -0.34 -2.32
C VAL A 186 -8.50 -1.34 -3.04
N PHE A 187 -9.10 -2.47 -3.38
CA PHE A 187 -8.46 -3.57 -4.10
C PHE A 187 -9.05 -3.72 -5.49
N ASN A 188 -8.19 -3.72 -6.50
CA ASN A 188 -8.52 -4.22 -7.83
C ASN A 188 -7.80 -5.55 -8.03
N LEU A 189 -8.54 -6.64 -7.89
CA LEU A 189 -7.97 -7.98 -7.98
C LEU A 189 -7.63 -8.36 -9.43
N THR A 190 -8.35 -7.82 -10.41
CA THR A 190 -8.06 -8.01 -11.83
C THR A 190 -6.78 -7.30 -12.26
N GLU A 191 -6.59 -6.04 -11.82
CA GLU A 191 -5.33 -5.30 -12.04
C GLU A 191 -4.21 -5.69 -11.06
N LYS A 192 -4.51 -6.54 -10.08
CA LYS A 192 -3.58 -6.96 -9.02
C LYS A 192 -2.93 -5.77 -8.29
N MET A 193 -3.77 -4.85 -7.82
CA MET A 193 -3.34 -3.62 -7.19
C MET A 193 -4.21 -3.24 -5.99
N GLN A 194 -3.56 -2.72 -4.93
CA GLN A 194 -4.20 -2.04 -3.81
C GLN A 194 -3.83 -0.56 -3.82
N VAL A 195 -4.80 0.29 -3.53
CA VAL A 195 -4.61 1.73 -3.30
C VAL A 195 -5.06 2.05 -1.87
N ILE A 196 -4.21 2.79 -1.14
CA ILE A 196 -4.48 3.24 0.23
C ILE A 196 -4.42 4.77 0.23
N ILE A 197 -5.50 5.42 0.69
CA ILE A 197 -5.64 6.87 0.74
C ILE A 197 -6.09 7.31 2.13
N ASN A 198 -5.46 8.36 2.68
CA ASN A 198 -5.83 9.06 3.93
C ASN A 198 -5.83 8.19 5.19
N THR A 199 -5.08 7.11 5.20
CA THR A 199 -4.77 6.37 6.44
C THR A 199 -3.28 6.08 6.52
N TRP A 200 -2.70 6.32 7.70
CA TRP A 200 -1.29 6.09 7.97
C TRP A 200 -1.02 4.75 8.65
N TYR A 201 -2.10 4.04 9.02
CA TYR A 201 -2.00 2.80 9.75
C TYR A 201 -1.40 1.68 8.87
N GLY A 202 -0.22 1.20 9.23
CA GLY A 202 0.53 0.21 8.45
C GLY A 202 -0.18 -1.13 8.29
N GLY A 203 -1.07 -1.48 9.22
CA GLY A 203 -1.86 -2.70 9.16
C GLY A 203 -2.77 -2.84 7.94
N GLU A 204 -3.09 -1.73 7.24
CA GLU A 204 -3.83 -1.80 5.97
C GLU A 204 -3.02 -2.51 4.87
N MET A 205 -1.71 -2.27 4.79
CA MET A 205 -0.82 -2.98 3.86
C MET A 205 -0.72 -4.46 4.21
N LYS A 206 -0.57 -4.80 5.49
CA LYS A 206 -0.46 -6.19 5.96
C LYS A 206 -1.73 -6.98 5.68
N LYS A 207 -2.88 -6.49 6.15
CA LYS A 207 -4.17 -7.19 5.99
C LYS A 207 -4.69 -7.13 4.57
N GLY A 208 -4.27 -6.15 3.78
CA GLY A 208 -4.54 -6.11 2.36
C GLY A 208 -3.95 -7.33 1.64
N MET A 209 -2.72 -7.68 1.94
CA MET A 209 -2.09 -8.87 1.37
C MET A 209 -2.72 -10.17 1.87
N PHE A 210 -3.19 -10.21 3.11
CA PHE A 210 -3.98 -11.34 3.60
C PHE A 210 -5.27 -11.52 2.78
N SER A 211 -5.99 -10.43 2.48
CA SER A 211 -7.19 -10.48 1.63
C SER A 211 -6.87 -10.95 0.21
N MET A 212 -5.76 -10.46 -0.37
CA MET A 212 -5.30 -10.87 -1.70
C MET A 212 -4.91 -12.36 -1.74
N MET A 213 -4.14 -12.82 -0.76
CA MET A 213 -3.73 -14.24 -0.67
C MET A 213 -4.93 -15.17 -0.53
N ASN A 214 -5.94 -14.81 0.27
CA ASN A 214 -7.18 -15.58 0.37
C ASN A 214 -7.96 -15.68 -0.93
N TYR A 215 -7.84 -14.68 -1.79
CA TYR A 215 -8.52 -14.68 -3.08
C TYR A 215 -7.80 -15.55 -4.12
N TYR A 216 -6.47 -15.54 -4.14
CA TYR A 216 -5.68 -16.21 -5.17
C TYR A 216 -5.22 -17.63 -4.80
N LEU A 217 -5.26 -18.03 -3.53
CA LEU A 217 -4.90 -19.36 -3.05
C LEU A 217 -6.10 -20.13 -2.52
#